data_c8fcc07db580eb7c0ea492366ff8b55f
#
_entry.id   c8fcc07db580eb7c0ea492366ff8b55f
#
_cell.length_a   1.000
_cell.length_b   1.000
_cell.length_c   1.000
_cell.angle_alpha   90.00
_cell.angle_beta   90.00
_cell.angle_gamma   90.00
#
_symmetry.space_group_name_H-M   'P 1'
#
loop_
_entity.id
_entity.type
_entity.pdbx_description
1 polymer ?
#
loop_
_entity_poly.entity_id
_entity_poly.type
_entity_poly.pdbx_seq_one_letter_code
_entity_poly.pdbx_strand_id
1 'polypeptide(L)'
;MPSLSTYSAELDYAYAPGMFPAMECLLHRPESCRRLLLHSRSAGTEGAQRLREEAEKHHIRVEEADKALSRISGKDNCFAAAVFSKFSDTLAGDKPHVVLHHPSDCGNVGTILRTALGFGME
;
A
#
# COMPACT_ATOMS: atom_id res chain seq x y z
N MET A 1 -20.74 0.26 -4.46
CA MET A 1 -19.42 -0.10 -3.89
C MET A 1 -19.53 -0.13 -2.38
N PRO A 2 -19.02 -1.19 -1.75
CA PRO A 2 -18.97 -1.18 -0.29
C PRO A 2 -18.08 -0.04 0.17
N SER A 3 -18.50 0.62 1.24
CA SER A 3 -17.70 1.67 1.85
C SER A 3 -16.44 1.06 2.49
N LEU A 4 -15.35 1.79 2.42
CA LEU A 4 -14.08 1.35 3.01
C LEU A 4 -14.09 1.61 4.51
N SER A 5 -13.72 0.59 5.27
CA SER A 5 -13.60 0.67 6.72
C SER A 5 -12.20 1.11 7.13
N THR A 6 -12.07 1.65 8.33
CA THR A 6 -10.76 1.80 8.98
C THR A 6 -10.09 0.42 9.05
N TYR A 7 -8.77 0.39 8.96
CA TYR A 7 -8.04 -0.88 8.98
C TYR A 7 -8.37 -1.72 10.22
N SER A 8 -8.56 -3.00 9.98
CA SER A 8 -8.72 -4.01 11.02
C SER A 8 -7.98 -5.28 10.60
N ALA A 9 -7.42 -5.97 11.56
CA ALA A 9 -6.72 -7.24 11.29
C ALA A 9 -7.64 -8.31 10.69
N GLU A 10 -8.93 -8.21 10.95
CA GLU A 10 -9.95 -9.17 10.48
C GLU A 10 -10.39 -8.96 9.04
N LEU A 11 -10.11 -7.78 8.46
CA LEU A 11 -10.42 -7.51 7.06
C LEU A 11 -9.51 -8.33 6.14
N ASP A 12 -10.04 -8.73 4.99
CA ASP A 12 -9.26 -9.45 3.97
C ASP A 12 -8.48 -8.51 3.04
N TYR A 13 -8.53 -7.22 3.33
CA TYR A 13 -7.82 -6.19 2.59
C TYR A 13 -7.10 -5.22 3.53
N ALA A 14 -6.13 -4.49 2.98
CA ALA A 14 -5.36 -3.50 3.70
C ALA A 14 -5.08 -2.30 2.79
N TYR A 15 -4.43 -1.28 3.33
CA TYR A 15 -4.17 -0.04 2.63
C TYR A 15 -2.68 0.26 2.55
N ALA A 16 -2.26 0.81 1.42
CA ALA A 16 -0.94 1.42 1.23
C ALA A 16 -1.13 2.93 1.10
N PRO A 17 -1.17 3.68 2.23
CA PRO A 17 -1.48 5.11 2.19
C PRO A 17 -0.25 5.95 1.84
N GLY A 18 -0.43 6.89 0.92
CA GLY A 18 0.60 7.78 0.41
C GLY A 18 0.88 7.54 -1.08
N MET A 19 1.42 8.57 -1.74
CA MET A 19 1.73 8.49 -3.17
C MET A 19 2.77 7.42 -3.47
N PHE A 20 3.83 7.36 -2.69
CA PHE A 20 4.90 6.40 -2.88
C PHE A 20 4.46 4.96 -2.56
N PRO A 21 3.88 4.65 -1.38
CA PRO A 21 3.39 3.29 -1.12
C PRO A 21 2.33 2.82 -2.11
N ALA A 22 1.43 3.70 -2.56
CA ALA A 22 0.44 3.35 -3.57
C ALA A 22 1.11 2.95 -4.89
N MET A 23 2.11 3.71 -5.34
CA MET A 23 2.86 3.38 -6.55
C MET A 23 3.60 2.06 -6.42
N GLU A 24 4.25 1.82 -5.28
CA GLU A 24 4.94 0.54 -5.03
C GLU A 24 3.98 -0.65 -5.10
N CYS A 25 2.76 -0.50 -4.56
CA CYS A 25 1.74 -1.52 -4.65
C CYS A 25 1.34 -1.81 -6.10
N LEU A 26 1.13 -0.77 -6.91
CA LEU A 26 0.77 -0.90 -8.33
C LEU A 26 1.89 -1.54 -9.15
N LEU A 27 3.15 -1.20 -8.86
CA LEU A 27 4.29 -1.70 -9.59
C LEU A 27 4.63 -3.15 -9.26
N HIS A 28 4.56 -3.51 -7.98
CA HIS A 28 5.07 -4.80 -7.52
C HIS A 28 4.00 -5.83 -7.17
N ARG A 29 2.78 -5.40 -6.89
CA ARG A 29 1.66 -6.29 -6.53
C ARG A 29 0.35 -5.88 -7.21
N PRO A 30 0.36 -5.61 -8.52
CA PRO A 30 -0.87 -5.17 -9.21
C PRO A 30 -1.98 -6.19 -9.12
N GLU A 31 -1.67 -7.48 -9.09
CA GLU A 31 -2.64 -8.57 -8.98
C GLU A 31 -3.39 -8.57 -7.66
N SER A 32 -2.81 -7.99 -6.62
CA SER A 32 -3.45 -7.85 -5.30
C SER A 32 -4.20 -6.53 -5.16
N CYS A 33 -3.91 -5.55 -5.98
CA CYS A 33 -4.49 -4.21 -5.87
C CYS A 33 -5.94 -4.21 -6.35
N ARG A 34 -6.86 -3.85 -5.45
CA ARG A 34 -8.31 -3.82 -5.76
C ARG A 34 -8.73 -2.50 -6.37
N ARG A 35 -8.21 -1.40 -5.85
CA ARG A 35 -8.51 -0.05 -6.34
C ARG A 35 -7.48 0.97 -5.86
N LEU A 36 -7.41 2.07 -6.58
CA LEU A 36 -6.58 3.22 -6.23
C LEU A 36 -7.50 4.37 -5.81
N LEU A 37 -7.22 4.94 -4.65
CA LEU A 37 -7.92 6.12 -4.14
C LEU A 37 -7.05 7.35 -4.34
N LEU A 38 -7.62 8.41 -4.90
CA LEU A 38 -6.94 9.69 -5.08
C LEU A 38 -7.74 10.81 -4.42
N HIS A 39 -7.03 11.76 -3.83
CA HIS A 39 -7.63 12.96 -3.26
C HIS A 39 -7.88 14.00 -4.35
N SER A 40 -8.96 14.74 -4.24
CA SER A 40 -9.30 15.80 -5.20
C SER A 40 -8.19 16.85 -5.35
N ARG A 41 -7.47 17.14 -4.26
CA ARG A 41 -6.34 18.07 -4.27
C ARG A 41 -5.13 17.60 -5.08
N SER A 42 -5.02 16.30 -5.33
CA SER A 42 -3.94 15.76 -6.15
C SER A 42 -4.25 15.79 -7.63
N ALA A 43 -5.49 16.09 -8.01
CA ALA A 43 -5.90 16.15 -9.41
C ALA A 43 -5.01 17.14 -10.18
N GLY A 44 -4.51 16.71 -11.33
CA GLY A 44 -3.62 17.52 -12.15
C GLY A 44 -2.15 17.48 -11.77
N THR A 45 -1.80 16.84 -10.66
CA THR A 45 -0.38 16.66 -10.31
C THR A 45 0.25 15.53 -11.14
N GLU A 46 1.55 15.63 -11.37
CA GLU A 46 2.31 14.60 -12.09
C GLU A 46 2.25 13.25 -11.38
N GLY A 47 2.36 13.25 -10.05
CA GLY A 47 2.29 12.04 -9.26
C GLY A 47 0.96 11.32 -9.39
N ALA A 48 -0.16 12.06 -9.34
CA ALA A 48 -1.49 11.49 -9.53
C ALA A 48 -1.67 10.94 -10.95
N GLN A 49 -1.14 11.64 -11.96
CA GLN A 49 -1.20 11.18 -13.34
C GLN A 49 -0.44 9.87 -13.54
N ARG A 50 0.75 9.75 -12.96
CA ARG A 50 1.53 8.51 -13.01
C ARG A 50 0.80 7.34 -12.34
N LEU A 51 0.17 7.60 -11.20
CA LEU A 51 -0.63 6.59 -10.50
C LEU A 51 -1.81 6.12 -11.36
N ARG A 52 -2.52 7.06 -12.00
CA ARG A 52 -3.62 6.74 -12.90
C ARG A 52 -3.17 5.89 -14.08
N GLU A 53 -2.08 6.26 -14.71
CA GLU A 53 -1.52 5.53 -15.84
C GLU A 53 -1.14 4.10 -15.46
N GLU A 54 -0.49 3.94 -14.32
CA GLU A 54 -0.11 2.60 -13.84
C GLU A 54 -1.33 1.76 -13.49
N ALA A 55 -2.33 2.35 -12.84
CA ALA A 55 -3.58 1.67 -12.54
C ALA A 55 -4.31 1.23 -13.82
N GLU A 56 -4.33 2.06 -14.84
CA GLU A 56 -4.95 1.73 -16.14
C GLU A 56 -4.28 0.54 -16.81
N LYS A 57 -2.96 0.46 -16.78
CA LYS A 57 -2.22 -0.68 -17.35
C LYS A 57 -2.66 -2.02 -16.76
N HIS A 58 -3.06 -2.02 -15.51
CA HIS A 58 -3.46 -3.23 -14.78
C HIS A 58 -4.97 -3.36 -14.62
N HIS A 59 -5.75 -2.49 -15.28
CA HIS A 59 -7.21 -2.46 -15.19
C HIS A 59 -7.72 -2.27 -13.76
N ILE A 60 -7.00 -1.50 -12.96
CA ILE A 60 -7.34 -1.21 -11.57
C ILE A 60 -8.23 0.04 -11.53
N ARG A 61 -9.32 -0.06 -10.79
CA ARG A 61 -10.28 1.03 -10.66
C ARG A 61 -9.67 2.20 -9.88
N VAL A 62 -9.85 3.41 -10.40
CA VAL A 62 -9.43 4.66 -9.77
C VAL A 62 -10.66 5.41 -9.27
N GLU A 63 -10.63 5.84 -8.02
CA GLU A 63 -11.72 6.59 -7.40
C GLU A 63 -11.19 7.86 -6.74
N GLU A 64 -11.98 8.94 -6.82
CA GLU A 64 -11.76 10.13 -5.99
C GLU A 64 -12.48 9.90 -4.65
N ALA A 65 -11.74 9.93 -3.53
CA ALA A 65 -12.25 9.48 -2.25
C ALA A 65 -11.65 10.24 -1.07
N ASP A 66 -11.87 11.55 -1.00
CA ASP A 66 -11.29 12.43 0.02
C ASP A 66 -11.61 11.99 1.46
N LYS A 67 -12.88 11.63 1.72
CA LYS A 67 -13.32 11.20 3.04
C LYS A 67 -12.70 9.87 3.47
N ALA A 68 -12.62 8.93 2.52
CA ALA A 68 -12.00 7.63 2.78
C ALA A 68 -10.52 7.77 3.08
N LEU A 69 -9.81 8.61 2.33
CA LEU A 69 -8.39 8.88 2.55
C LEU A 69 -8.12 9.48 3.94
N SER A 70 -8.92 10.45 4.35
CA SER A 70 -8.82 11.04 5.69
C SER A 70 -9.03 9.99 6.78
N ARG A 71 -10.02 9.12 6.60
CA ARG A 71 -10.34 8.05 7.55
C ARG A 71 -9.25 6.99 7.64
N ILE A 72 -8.68 6.59 6.49
CA ILE A 72 -7.65 5.55 6.39
C ILE A 72 -6.35 6.01 7.03
N SER A 73 -5.93 7.23 6.73
CA SER A 73 -4.63 7.75 7.19
C SER A 73 -4.68 8.37 8.58
N GLY A 74 -5.85 8.80 9.04
CA GLY A 74 -5.99 9.60 10.24
C GLY A 74 -5.39 10.99 10.12
N LYS A 75 -5.05 11.42 8.91
CA LYS A 75 -4.42 12.71 8.61
C LYS A 75 -5.10 13.35 7.40
N ASP A 76 -5.06 14.67 7.33
CA ASP A 76 -5.67 15.41 6.22
C ASP A 76 -4.74 15.57 5.00
N ASN A 77 -3.53 15.06 5.08
CA ASN A 77 -2.52 15.22 4.04
C ASN A 77 -2.21 13.94 3.27
N CYS A 78 -3.08 12.95 3.32
CA CYS A 78 -2.95 11.74 2.51
C CYS A 78 -3.66 11.95 1.18
N PHE A 79 -2.92 12.00 0.08
CA PHE A 79 -3.46 12.32 -1.24
C PHE A 79 -3.70 11.11 -2.13
N ALA A 80 -3.23 9.95 -1.72
CA ALA A 80 -3.44 8.71 -2.44
C ALA A 80 -3.36 7.51 -1.50
N ALA A 81 -4.03 6.42 -1.86
CA ALA A 81 -3.87 5.13 -1.19
C ALA A 81 -4.24 4.01 -2.16
N ALA A 82 -3.51 2.93 -2.13
CA ALA A 82 -3.93 1.70 -2.78
C ALA A 82 -4.67 0.83 -1.77
N VAL A 83 -5.74 0.18 -2.24
CA VAL A 83 -6.47 -0.85 -1.48
C VAL A 83 -6.09 -2.19 -2.08
N PHE A 84 -5.52 -3.06 -1.29
CA PHE A 84 -5.05 -4.35 -1.79
C PHE A 84 -5.56 -5.51 -0.93
N SER A 85 -5.75 -6.66 -1.58
CA SER A 85 -6.07 -7.91 -0.88
C SER A 85 -4.87 -8.37 -0.08
N LYS A 86 -5.10 -8.76 1.17
CA LYS A 86 -4.04 -9.35 1.98
C LYS A 86 -3.57 -10.64 1.32
N PHE A 87 -2.29 -10.88 1.39
CA PHE A 87 -1.68 -12.09 0.85
C PHE A 87 -0.74 -12.68 1.90
N SER A 88 -0.46 -13.95 1.76
CA SER A 88 0.52 -14.64 2.59
C SER A 88 1.49 -15.37 1.68
N ASP A 89 2.65 -15.64 2.21
CA ASP A 89 3.68 -16.36 1.50
C ASP A 89 4.18 -17.52 2.36
N THR A 90 4.92 -18.43 1.77
CA THR A 90 5.51 -19.57 2.48
C THR A 90 6.96 -19.26 2.84
N LEU A 91 7.39 -19.79 3.98
CA LEU A 91 8.77 -19.65 4.40
C LEU A 91 9.68 -20.53 3.52
N ALA A 92 10.78 -19.97 3.04
CA ALA A 92 11.79 -20.73 2.32
C ALA A 92 12.63 -21.51 3.32
N GLY A 93 12.61 -22.84 3.27
CA GLY A 93 13.31 -23.69 4.24
C GLY A 93 14.82 -23.68 4.12
N ASP A 94 15.34 -23.14 3.01
CA ASP A 94 16.78 -23.13 2.70
C ASP A 94 17.42 -21.74 2.76
N LYS A 95 16.71 -20.75 3.27
CA LYS A 95 17.19 -19.37 3.37
C LYS A 95 17.21 -18.89 4.82
N PRO A 96 18.09 -17.92 5.14
CA PRO A 96 18.09 -17.32 6.48
C PRO A 96 16.83 -16.51 6.71
N HIS A 97 16.40 -16.42 7.97
CA HIS A 97 15.20 -15.72 8.37
C HIS A 97 15.48 -14.71 9.47
N VAL A 98 14.78 -13.58 9.42
CA VAL A 98 14.72 -12.62 10.53
C VAL A 98 13.34 -12.73 11.15
N VAL A 99 13.31 -12.92 12.48
CA VAL A 99 12.06 -12.98 13.24
C VAL A 99 11.90 -11.69 14.04
N LEU A 100 10.78 -11.01 13.85
CA LEU A 100 10.44 -9.82 14.60
C LEU A 100 9.37 -10.18 15.63
N HIS A 101 9.67 -9.93 16.90
CA HIS A 101 8.75 -10.23 18.00
C HIS A 101 8.01 -8.94 18.41
N HIS A 102 6.69 -8.93 18.25
CA HIS A 102 5.81 -7.81 18.58
C HIS A 102 6.26 -6.45 18.02
N PRO A 103 6.58 -6.35 16.73
CA PRO A 103 6.95 -5.06 16.16
C PRO A 103 5.74 -4.11 16.20
N SER A 104 5.94 -2.89 16.67
CA SER A 104 4.89 -1.90 16.81
C SER A 104 5.13 -0.62 16.01
N ASP A 105 6.35 -0.39 15.57
CA ASP A 105 6.72 0.80 14.80
C ASP A 105 7.00 0.43 13.35
N CYS A 106 6.14 0.92 12.44
CA CYS A 106 6.27 0.63 11.01
C CYS A 106 7.57 1.18 10.41
N GLY A 107 8.06 2.30 10.92
CA GLY A 107 9.34 2.89 10.49
C GLY A 107 10.52 1.98 10.82
N ASN A 108 10.52 1.41 12.01
CA ASN A 108 11.56 0.46 12.44
C ASN A 108 11.50 -0.83 11.60
N VAL A 109 10.31 -1.38 11.37
CA VAL A 109 10.13 -2.55 10.52
C VAL A 109 10.66 -2.29 9.11
N GLY A 110 10.31 -1.16 8.51
CA GLY A 110 10.79 -0.77 7.19
C GLY A 110 12.31 -0.61 7.13
N THR A 111 12.91 -0.04 8.17
CA THR A 111 14.37 0.10 8.27
C THR A 111 15.06 -1.26 8.35
N ILE A 112 14.52 -2.18 9.14
CA ILE A 112 15.05 -3.54 9.26
C ILE A 112 14.99 -4.26 7.91
N LEU A 113 13.86 -4.18 7.21
CA LEU A 113 13.68 -4.81 5.89
C LEU A 113 14.67 -4.25 4.87
N ARG A 114 14.83 -2.93 4.81
CA ARG A 114 15.79 -2.32 3.89
C ARG A 114 17.23 -2.68 4.21
N THR A 115 17.57 -2.73 5.49
CA THR A 115 18.91 -3.12 5.93
C THR A 115 19.19 -4.58 5.58
N ALA A 116 18.25 -5.48 5.84
CA ALA A 116 18.38 -6.90 5.50
C ALA A 116 18.60 -7.07 3.99
N LEU A 117 17.80 -6.40 3.17
CA LEU A 117 17.96 -6.46 1.72
C LEU A 117 19.32 -5.90 1.28
N GLY A 118 19.78 -4.80 1.90
CA GLY A 118 21.09 -4.21 1.61
C GLY A 118 22.26 -5.14 1.94
N PHE A 119 22.09 -6.06 2.88
CA PHE A 119 23.06 -7.10 3.21
C PHE A 119 22.85 -8.40 2.41
N GLY A 120 21.98 -8.40 1.42
CA GLY A 120 21.80 -9.53 0.52
C GLY A 120 20.82 -10.60 1.00
N MET A 121 19.99 -10.31 1.97
CA MET A 121 18.89 -11.22 2.35
C MET A 121 17.75 -11.11 1.34
N GLU A 122 17.28 -12.25 0.82
CA GLU A 122 16.18 -12.34 -0.14
C GLU A 122 15.01 -13.12 0.44
#